data_d8f94df109a99afb9ed92a36f2939731
#
_entry.id   d8f94df109a99afb9ed92a36f2939731
#
_cell.length_a   1.000
_cell.length_b   1.000
_cell.length_c   1.000
_cell.angle_alpha   90.00
_cell.angle_beta   90.00
_cell.angle_gamma   90.00
#
_symmetry.space_group_name_H-M   'P 1'
#
loop_
_entity.id
_entity.type
_entity.pdbx_description
1 polymer ?
#
loop_
_entity_poly.entity_id
_entity_poly.type
_entity_poly.pdbx_seq_one_letter_code
_entity_poly.pdbx_strand_id
1 'polypeptide(L)'
;MKYRKKPVVIDAFQLNSRGLVGEDWFWDAVSKNEIITYYFGKFHPEDAYCDIKTLEGTMRANTGDYIIRGVNGEIYPCKADIFEKTYELVENIEIVKVGGKE
;
A
#
# COMPACT_ATOMS: atom_id res chain seq x y z
N MET A 1 -5.74 -25.21 -20.54
CA MET A 1 -5.41 -25.46 -19.13
C MET A 1 -5.85 -24.31 -18.28
N LYS A 2 -6.14 -24.55 -17.03
CA LYS A 2 -6.56 -23.51 -16.09
C LYS A 2 -5.47 -23.29 -15.05
N TYR A 3 -5.29 -22.05 -14.66
CA TYR A 3 -4.31 -21.69 -13.62
C TYR A 3 -4.98 -20.86 -12.56
N ARG A 4 -4.48 -20.99 -11.33
CA ARG A 4 -4.92 -20.21 -10.20
C ARG A 4 -3.73 -19.42 -9.67
N LYS A 5 -3.97 -18.15 -9.34
CA LYS A 5 -2.93 -17.36 -8.71
C LYS A 5 -2.65 -17.92 -7.32
N LYS A 6 -1.38 -18.11 -7.00
CA LYS A 6 -1.00 -18.56 -5.68
C LYS A 6 -1.34 -17.51 -4.64
N PRO A 7 -1.83 -17.91 -3.48
CA PRO A 7 -2.08 -16.95 -2.42
C PRO A 7 -0.76 -16.36 -1.94
N VAL A 8 -0.74 -15.04 -1.76
CA VAL A 8 0.43 -14.32 -1.26
C VAL A 8 -0.03 -13.31 -0.23
N VAL A 9 0.86 -13.01 0.71
CA VAL A 9 0.62 -11.96 1.68
C VAL A 9 1.44 -10.76 1.24
N ILE A 10 0.80 -9.60 1.19
CA ILE A 10 1.46 -8.35 0.78
C ILE A 10 1.25 -7.32 1.89
N ASP A 11 2.05 -6.28 1.85
CA ASP A 11 1.86 -5.13 2.71
C ASP A 11 1.11 -4.07 1.96
N ALA A 12 0.20 -3.38 2.64
CA ALA A 12 -0.56 -2.33 2.00
C ALA A 12 -1.12 -1.37 3.03
N PHE A 13 -1.38 -0.15 2.60
CA PHE A 13 -2.12 0.80 3.41
C PHE A 13 -2.91 1.71 2.48
N GLN A 14 -3.96 2.32 3.02
CA GLN A 14 -4.77 3.25 2.25
C GLN A 14 -4.22 4.64 2.42
N LEU A 15 -3.96 5.32 1.31
CA LEU A 15 -3.50 6.69 1.33
C LEU A 15 -4.64 7.56 1.81
N ASN A 16 -4.47 8.19 2.96
CA ASN A 16 -5.55 8.99 3.50
C ASN A 16 -5.22 10.46 3.39
N SER A 17 -6.25 11.25 3.60
CA SER A 17 -6.19 12.68 3.38
C SER A 17 -5.28 13.42 4.34
N ARG A 18 -4.90 12.80 5.43
CA ARG A 18 -4.04 13.48 6.40
C ARG A 18 -2.57 13.35 6.07
N GLY A 19 -2.24 12.40 5.20
CA GLY A 19 -0.88 12.25 4.74
C GLY A 19 0.11 11.88 5.82
N LEU A 20 -0.38 11.40 6.95
CA LEU A 20 0.50 11.07 8.07
C LEU A 20 0.66 9.58 8.26
N VAL A 21 0.03 8.80 7.41
CA VAL A 21 0.10 7.36 7.49
C VAL A 21 1.04 6.84 6.44
N GLY A 22 1.33 5.59 6.57
CA GLY A 22 2.25 4.93 5.70
C GLY A 22 3.19 4.14 6.57
N GLU A 23 3.82 3.17 5.99
CA GLU A 23 4.70 2.30 6.72
C GLU A 23 6.14 2.66 6.39
N ASP A 24 7.06 2.10 7.16
CA ASP A 24 8.46 2.45 7.01
C ASP A 24 8.95 2.24 5.59
N TRP A 25 8.48 1.19 4.93
CA TRP A 25 8.90 0.93 3.55
C TRP A 25 8.43 2.03 2.59
N PHE A 26 7.30 2.66 2.87
CA PHE A 26 6.82 3.77 2.06
C PHE A 26 7.73 4.98 2.21
N TRP A 27 8.02 5.36 3.44
CA TRP A 27 8.86 6.53 3.68
C TRP A 27 10.31 6.29 3.27
N ASP A 28 10.77 5.05 3.32
CA ASP A 28 12.07 4.69 2.80
C ASP A 28 12.12 4.95 1.29
N ALA A 29 11.08 4.56 0.57
CA ALA A 29 11.00 4.80 -0.86
C ALA A 29 10.93 6.31 -1.16
N VAL A 30 10.25 7.08 -0.32
CA VAL A 30 10.22 8.54 -0.47
C VAL A 30 11.64 9.10 -0.34
N SER A 31 12.39 8.63 0.66
CA SER A 31 13.75 9.13 0.88
C SER A 31 14.67 8.79 -0.27
N LYS A 32 14.39 7.74 -1.01
CA LYS A 32 15.17 7.34 -2.17
C LYS A 32 14.69 7.95 -3.48
N ASN A 33 13.71 8.84 -3.41
CA ASN A 33 13.11 9.47 -4.58
C ASN A 33 12.41 8.50 -5.52
N GLU A 34 12.02 7.35 -5.01
CA GLU A 34 11.19 6.41 -5.77
C GLU A 34 9.72 6.76 -5.67
N ILE A 35 9.36 7.52 -4.64
CA ILE A 35 8.02 8.06 -4.47
C ILE A 35 8.14 9.55 -4.17
N ILE A 36 7.33 10.35 -4.86
CA ILE A 36 7.28 11.79 -4.64
C ILE A 36 5.90 12.12 -4.11
N THR A 37 5.86 12.76 -2.93
CA THR A 37 4.60 13.10 -2.28
C THR A 37 4.24 14.56 -2.57
N TYR A 38 2.94 14.81 -2.68
CA TYR A 38 2.41 16.16 -2.97
C TYR A 38 1.30 16.47 -1.99
N TYR A 39 1.39 17.62 -1.33
CA TYR A 39 0.36 18.16 -0.44
C TYR A 39 0.09 17.31 0.80
N PHE A 40 1.01 16.44 1.16
CA PHE A 40 0.90 15.68 2.38
C PHE A 40 0.96 16.64 3.57
N GLY A 41 0.01 16.47 4.49
CA GLY A 41 0.00 17.28 5.70
C GLY A 41 -0.44 18.73 5.51
N LYS A 42 -1.05 19.05 4.39
CA LYS A 42 -1.53 20.41 4.12
C LYS A 42 -2.99 20.59 4.52
N PHE A 43 -3.47 21.81 4.42
CA PHE A 43 -4.84 22.15 4.84
C PHE A 43 -5.90 21.51 3.96
N HIS A 44 -5.56 21.14 2.74
CA HIS A 44 -6.48 20.50 1.82
C HIS A 44 -6.04 19.07 1.58
N PRO A 45 -6.23 18.21 2.59
CA PRO A 45 -5.71 16.86 2.51
C PRO A 45 -6.33 16.03 1.39
N GLU A 46 -7.53 16.41 0.94
CA GLU A 46 -8.15 15.73 -0.18
C GLU A 46 -7.34 15.87 -1.46
N ASP A 47 -6.43 16.84 -1.50
CA ASP A 47 -5.57 17.03 -2.67
C ASP A 47 -4.28 16.22 -2.62
N ALA A 48 -4.04 15.53 -1.52
CA ALA A 48 -2.79 14.79 -1.36
C ALA A 48 -2.73 13.63 -2.34
N TYR A 49 -1.57 13.47 -2.95
CA TYR A 49 -1.32 12.34 -3.85
C TYR A 49 0.17 12.07 -3.89
N CYS A 50 0.54 10.97 -4.50
CA CYS A 50 1.96 10.69 -4.71
C CYS A 50 2.16 10.02 -6.06
N ASP A 51 3.36 10.19 -6.61
CA ASP A 51 3.78 9.54 -7.83
C ASP A 51 4.78 8.46 -7.47
N ILE A 52 4.55 7.26 -7.97
CA ILE A 52 5.34 6.07 -7.65
C ILE A 52 6.03 5.61 -8.92
N LYS A 53 7.34 5.45 -8.87
CA LYS A 53 8.10 4.94 -10.00
C LYS A 53 7.98 3.43 -10.03
N THR A 54 7.43 2.91 -11.11
CA THR A 54 7.26 1.46 -11.30
C THR A 54 7.96 1.02 -12.57
N LEU A 55 8.01 -0.29 -12.77
CA LEU A 55 8.61 -0.83 -13.99
C LEU A 55 7.83 -0.43 -15.24
N GLU A 56 6.53 -0.16 -15.09
CA GLU A 56 5.71 0.31 -16.22
C GLU A 56 5.70 1.82 -16.35
N GLY A 57 6.50 2.52 -15.56
CA GLY A 57 6.54 3.98 -15.57
C GLY A 57 5.98 4.54 -14.28
N THR A 58 5.82 5.86 -14.24
CA THR A 58 5.33 6.53 -13.05
C THR A 58 3.81 6.40 -12.97
N MET A 59 3.33 5.94 -11.81
CA MET A 59 1.91 5.80 -11.55
C MET A 59 1.51 6.70 -10.38
N ARG A 60 0.33 7.29 -10.48
CA ARG A 60 -0.16 8.21 -9.44
C ARG A 60 -1.16 7.52 -8.53
N ALA A 61 -0.98 7.72 -7.22
CA ALA A 61 -1.94 7.32 -6.22
C ALA A 61 -2.58 8.56 -5.64
N ASN A 62 -3.91 8.59 -5.61
CA ASN A 62 -4.67 9.69 -5.01
C ASN A 62 -5.17 9.28 -3.65
N THR A 63 -5.60 10.27 -2.87
CA THR A 63 -6.23 9.98 -1.58
C THR A 63 -7.36 8.98 -1.77
N GLY A 64 -7.37 7.93 -0.94
CA GLY A 64 -8.33 6.85 -1.04
C GLY A 64 -7.80 5.61 -1.75
N ASP A 65 -6.77 5.76 -2.57
CA ASP A 65 -6.15 4.61 -3.21
C ASP A 65 -5.30 3.85 -2.20
N TYR A 66 -5.11 2.56 -2.44
CA TYR A 66 -4.18 1.77 -1.64
C TYR A 66 -2.80 1.78 -2.27
N ILE A 67 -1.80 1.74 -1.42
CA ILE A 67 -0.40 1.59 -1.83
C ILE A 67 0.02 0.20 -1.40
N ILE A 68 0.50 -0.59 -2.34
CA ILE A 68 0.84 -1.99 -2.11
C ILE A 68 2.33 -2.18 -2.26
N ARG A 69 2.92 -2.96 -1.35
CA ARG A 69 4.26 -3.48 -1.55
C ARG A 69 4.12 -4.98 -1.80
N GLY A 70 4.49 -5.41 -2.99
CA GLY A 70 4.37 -6.80 -3.41
C GLY A 70 5.47 -7.68 -2.86
N VAL A 71 5.41 -8.95 -3.23
CA VAL A 71 6.32 -9.97 -2.67
C VAL A 71 7.77 -9.75 -3.05
N ASN A 72 8.02 -9.04 -4.14
CA ASN A 72 9.38 -8.74 -4.58
C ASN A 72 9.83 -7.34 -4.17
N GLY A 73 9.07 -6.69 -3.29
CA GLY A 73 9.41 -5.36 -2.83
C GLY A 73 8.94 -4.24 -3.75
N GLU A 74 8.29 -4.56 -4.85
CA GLU A 74 7.79 -3.55 -5.76
C GLU A 74 6.61 -2.81 -5.14
N ILE A 75 6.51 -1.49 -5.41
CA ILE A 75 5.46 -0.66 -4.84
C ILE A 75 4.59 -0.14 -5.99
N TYR A 76 3.28 -0.20 -5.80
CA TYR A 76 2.35 0.26 -6.83
C TYR A 76 1.01 0.65 -6.20
N PRO A 77 0.23 1.52 -6.88
CA PRO A 77 -1.07 1.94 -6.37
C PRO A 77 -2.17 1.00 -6.84
N CYS A 78 -3.27 1.00 -6.09
CA CYS A 78 -4.44 0.21 -6.46
C CYS A 78 -5.69 0.98 -6.02
N LYS A 79 -6.69 1.04 -6.89
CA LYS A 79 -7.94 1.69 -6.54
C LYS A 79 -8.63 0.94 -5.41
N ALA A 80 -9.30 1.69 -4.53
CA ALA A 80 -9.90 1.11 -3.33
C ALA A 80 -10.89 0.00 -3.64
N ASP A 81 -11.76 0.20 -4.62
CA ASP A 81 -12.77 -0.80 -4.95
C ASP A 81 -12.15 -2.07 -5.48
N ILE A 82 -11.09 -1.95 -6.28
CA ILE A 82 -10.39 -3.11 -6.81
C ILE A 82 -9.64 -3.81 -5.68
N PHE A 83 -9.00 -3.04 -4.81
CA PHE A 83 -8.25 -3.61 -3.69
C PHE A 83 -9.17 -4.43 -2.79
N GLU A 84 -10.33 -3.88 -2.46
CA GLU A 84 -11.24 -4.53 -1.54
C GLU A 84 -11.83 -5.82 -2.11
N LYS A 85 -11.91 -5.93 -3.42
CA LYS A 85 -12.37 -7.15 -4.07
C LYS A 85 -11.27 -8.20 -4.18
N THR A 86 -10.02 -7.79 -4.10
CA THR A 86 -8.87 -8.66 -4.38
C THR A 86 -8.21 -9.16 -3.11
N TYR A 87 -8.17 -8.34 -2.06
CA TYR A 87 -7.41 -8.63 -0.85
C TYR A 87 -8.30 -8.58 0.37
N GLU A 88 -7.87 -9.28 1.40
CA GLU A 88 -8.52 -9.25 2.71
C GLU A 88 -7.44 -9.11 3.77
N LEU A 89 -7.82 -8.52 4.89
CA LEU A 89 -6.89 -8.28 5.98
C LEU A 89 -6.47 -9.60 6.63
N VAL A 90 -5.18 -9.72 6.89
CA VAL A 90 -4.65 -10.85 7.65
C VAL A 90 -4.44 -10.37 9.08
N GLU A 91 -5.11 -11.04 10.02
CA GLU A 91 -5.08 -10.63 11.41
C GLU A 91 -3.85 -11.18 12.11
N ASN A 92 -3.11 -10.31 12.76
CA ASN A 92 -1.93 -10.74 13.50
C ASN A 92 -2.28 -11.49 14.77
N ILE A 93 -3.46 -11.30 15.27
CA ILE A 93 -3.85 -11.91 16.52
C ILE A 93 -3.87 -13.44 16.44
N GLU A 94 -4.05 -13.96 15.26
CA GLU A 94 -4.04 -15.41 15.07
C GLU A 94 -2.68 -16.00 15.41
N ILE A 95 -1.65 -15.27 15.12
CA ILE A 95 -0.29 -15.71 15.44
C ILE A 95 -0.09 -15.76 16.95
N VAL A 96 -0.63 -14.77 17.64
CA VAL A 96 -0.50 -14.72 19.09
C VAL A 96 -1.22 -15.91 19.74
N LYS A 97 -2.39 -16.24 19.24
CA LYS A 97 -3.14 -17.36 19.82
C LYS A 97 -2.38 -18.67 19.70
N VAL A 98 -1.75 -18.87 18.59
CA VAL A 98 -1.00 -20.12 18.38
C VAL A 98 0.09 -20.25 19.41
N GLY A 99 0.74 -19.20 19.71
CA GLY A 99 1.82 -19.24 20.68
C GLY A 99 1.32 -19.49 22.07
N GLY A 100 0.12 -19.17 22.32
CA GLY A 100 -0.39 -19.41 23.65
C GLY A 100 -0.95 -20.75 23.79
N LYS A 101 -0.93 -21.09 23.57
CA LYS A 101 -1.64 -21.77 23.97
C LYS A 101 -1.82 -22.61 24.00
N GLU A 102 -1.51 -22.58 23.80
CA GLU A 102 -1.74 -23.31 23.86
C GLU A 102 -1.82 -23.89 23.97
#